data_d1246daacaee5fcffe4c5e821fefc6d7
#
_entry.id   d1246daacaee5fcffe4c5e821fefc6d7
#
_cell.length_a   1.000
_cell.length_b   1.000
_cell.length_c   1.000
_cell.angle_alpha   90.00
_cell.angle_beta   90.00
_cell.angle_gamma   90.00
#
_symmetry.space_group_name_H-M   'P 1'
#
loop_
_entity.id
_entity.type
_entity.pdbx_description
1 polymer ?
#
loop_
_entity_poly.entity_id
_entity_poly.type
_entity_poly.pdbx_seq_one_letter_code
_entity_poly.pdbx_strand_id
1 'polypeptide(L)' 'MKILITGGSGFVGSNLGIYLKKNLKKAKILSLDNLIRKGSLLNLKRLKQFKIKNYKINIESFNKVSSLPRFDLII' A
#
# COMPACT_ATOMS: atom_id res chain seq x y z
N MET A 1 -9.13 3.25 -11.58
CA MET A 1 -7.78 2.67 -11.56
C MET A 1 -7.45 2.15 -10.16
N LYS A 2 -6.93 0.96 -10.06
CA LYS A 2 -6.44 0.39 -8.80
C LYS A 2 -4.93 0.30 -8.84
N ILE A 3 -4.26 0.87 -7.85
CA ILE A 3 -2.80 0.92 -7.76
C ILE A 3 -2.37 0.23 -6.46
N LEU A 4 -1.47 -0.74 -6.58
CA LEU A 4 -0.86 -1.40 -5.44
C LEU A 4 0.56 -0.89 -5.27
N ILE A 5 0.91 -0.47 -4.05
CA ILE A 5 2.25 -0.03 -3.71
C ILE A 5 2.88 -1.07 -2.79
N THR A 6 3.92 -1.75 -3.26
CA THR A 6 4.68 -2.68 -2.43
C THR A 6 5.58 -1.88 -1.49
N GLY A 7 5.66 -2.30 -0.24
CA GLY A 7 6.33 -1.52 0.79
C GLY A 7 5.59 -0.23 1.12
N GLY A 8 4.26 -0.23 0.97
CA GLY A 8 3.43 0.97 1.08
C GLY A 8 3.38 1.59 2.47
N SER A 9 3.78 0.87 3.52
CA SER A 9 3.87 1.41 4.87
C SER A 9 5.29 1.87 5.22
N GLY A 10 6.25 1.74 4.30
CA GLY A 10 7.57 2.30 4.46
C GLY A 10 7.56 3.81 4.23
N PHE A 11 8.73 4.44 4.43
CA PHE A 11 8.84 5.90 4.29
C PHE A 11 8.49 6.37 2.87
N VAL A 12 9.14 5.80 1.87
CA VAL A 12 8.91 6.20 0.47
C VAL A 12 7.52 5.79 0.01
N GLY A 13 7.13 4.53 0.28
CA GLY A 13 5.86 4.00 -0.17
C GLY A 13 4.66 4.73 0.40
N SER A 14 4.68 5.06 1.70
CA SER A 14 3.57 5.76 2.34
C SER A 14 3.41 7.18 1.79
N ASN A 15 4.52 7.90 1.60
CA ASN A 15 4.48 9.24 1.04
C ASN A 15 3.99 9.21 -0.42
N LEU A 16 4.43 8.25 -1.21
CA LEU A 16 3.97 8.07 -2.57
C LEU A 16 2.47 7.76 -2.62
N GLY A 17 2.02 6.83 -1.77
CA GLY A 17 0.61 6.45 -1.73
C GLY A 17 -0.30 7.62 -1.39
N ILE A 18 0.08 8.39 -0.39
CA ILE A 18 -0.68 9.57 0.02
C ILE A 18 -0.69 10.62 -1.09
N TYR A 19 0.47 10.86 -1.72
CA TYR A 19 0.57 11.78 -2.85
C TYR A 19 -0.37 11.38 -3.99
N LEU A 20 -0.34 10.10 -4.37
CA LEU A 20 -1.22 9.61 -5.43
C LEU A 20 -2.68 9.72 -5.05
N LYS A 21 -3.03 9.41 -3.80
CA LYS A 21 -4.41 9.52 -3.32
C LYS A 21 -4.93 10.95 -3.41
N LYS A 22 -4.10 11.93 -3.07
CA LYS A 22 -4.47 13.34 -3.14
C LYS A 22 -4.64 13.82 -4.57
N ASN A 23 -3.82 13.34 -5.49
CA ASN A 23 -3.78 13.82 -6.87
C ASN A 23 -4.65 13.02 -7.83
N LEU A 24 -4.90 11.76 -7.54
CA LEU A 24 -5.74 10.88 -8.35
C LEU A 24 -6.95 10.46 -7.54
N LYS A 25 -7.86 11.38 -7.30
CA LYS A 25 -8.99 11.18 -6.37
C LYS A 25 -9.88 10.01 -6.72
N LYS A 26 -9.98 9.65 -7.99
CA LYS A 26 -10.78 8.51 -8.42
C LYS A 26 -10.02 7.19 -8.39
N ALA A 27 -8.72 7.22 -8.17
CA ALA A 27 -7.93 6.01 -8.08
C ALA A 27 -8.07 5.38 -6.70
N LYS A 28 -8.09 4.05 -6.68
CA LYS A 28 -8.04 3.29 -5.45
C LYS A 28 -6.59 2.89 -5.19
N ILE A 29 -6.03 3.39 -4.10
CA ILE A 29 -4.65 3.12 -3.72
C ILE A 29 -4.64 2.09 -2.61
N LEU A 30 -3.83 1.06 -2.76
CA LEU A 30 -3.69 -0.03 -1.80
C LEU A 30 -2.21 -0.23 -1.50
N SER A 31 -1.92 -0.72 -0.32
CA SER A 31 -0.56 -0.97 0.13
C SER A 31 -0.37 -2.45 0.43
N LEU A 32 0.81 -2.97 0.15
CA LEU A 32 1.23 -4.30 0.57
C LEU A 32 2.51 -4.16 1.36
N ASP A 33 2.47 -4.52 2.65
CA ASP A 33 3.62 -4.38 3.53
C ASP A 33 3.47 -5.33 4.71
N ASN A 34 4.53 -6.03 5.08
CA ASN A 34 4.52 -6.93 6.22
C ASN A 34 4.70 -6.22 7.56
N LEU A 35 4.92 -4.90 7.53
CA LEU A 35 5.04 -4.04 8.72
C LEU A 35 6.22 -4.38 9.63
N ILE A 36 7.26 -5.01 9.10
CA ILE A 36 8.44 -5.40 9.87
C ILE A 36 9.36 -4.21 10.13
N ARG A 37 9.48 -3.29 9.18
CA ARG A 37 10.40 -2.16 9.29
C ARG A 37 10.00 -1.20 10.40
N LYS A 38 11.00 -0.63 11.07
CA LYS A 38 10.79 0.41 12.07
C LYS A 38 10.02 1.58 11.47
N GLY A 39 9.00 2.03 12.16
CA GLY A 39 8.16 3.14 11.67
C GLY A 39 6.97 2.73 10.81
N SER A 40 6.90 1.48 10.36
CA SER A 40 5.79 1.04 9.50
C SER A 40 4.43 1.19 10.17
N LEU A 41 4.32 0.95 11.48
CA LEU A 41 3.05 1.11 12.19
C LEU A 41 2.58 2.56 12.22
N LEU A 42 3.50 3.52 12.35
CA LEU A 42 3.16 4.93 12.30
C LEU A 42 2.64 5.31 10.91
N ASN A 43 3.31 4.83 9.88
CA ASN A 43 2.88 5.07 8.50
C ASN A 43 1.55 4.39 8.20
N LEU A 44 1.28 3.23 8.80
CA LEU A 44 0.00 2.56 8.67
C LEU A 44 -1.15 3.45 9.15
N LYS A 45 -0.96 4.15 10.26
CA LYS A 45 -1.96 5.11 10.75
C LYS A 45 -2.22 6.23 9.75
N ARG A 46 -1.14 6.75 9.14
CA ARG A 46 -1.25 7.78 8.10
C ARG A 46 -2.04 7.26 6.89
N LEU A 47 -1.74 6.04 6.45
CA LEU A 47 -2.45 5.43 5.33
C LEU A 47 -3.94 5.31 5.61
N LYS A 48 -4.32 4.91 6.83
CA LYS A 48 -5.72 4.80 7.22
C LYS A 48 -6.44 6.15 7.17
N GLN A 49 -5.77 7.23 7.53
CA GLN A 49 -6.35 8.58 7.46
C GLN A 49 -6.73 8.95 6.02
N PHE A 50 -6.00 8.44 5.04
CA PHE A 50 -6.27 8.66 3.62
C PHE A 50 -7.04 7.52 2.97
N LYS A 51 -7.62 6.61 3.78
CA LYS A 51 -8.41 5.47 3.31
C LYS A 51 -7.62 4.55 2.37
N ILE A 52 -6.34 4.38 2.66
CA ILE A 52 -5.47 3.44 1.95
C ILE A 52 -5.36 2.17 2.79
N LYS A 53 -5.91 1.06 2.28
CA LYS A 53 -5.84 -0.23 2.96
C LYS A 53 -4.47 -0.84 2.77
N ASN A 54 -3.90 -1.40 3.85
CA ASN A 54 -2.67 -2.17 3.77
C ASN A 54 -2.96 -3.66 3.92
N TYR A 55 -2.42 -4.45 3.00
CA TYR A 55 -2.40 -5.91 3.13
C TYR A 55 -1.11 -6.31 3.84
N LYS A 56 -1.23 -6.84 5.05
CA LYS A 56 -0.07 -7.29 5.82
C LYS A 56 0.41 -8.65 5.31
N ILE A 57 1.11 -8.64 4.20
CA ILE A 57 1.60 -9.84 3.53
C ILE A 57 3.06 -9.63 3.16
N ASN A 58 3.87 -10.67 3.35
CA ASN A 58 5.23 -10.67 2.84
C ASN A 58 5.17 -10.91 1.33
N ILE A 59 5.82 -10.03 0.57
CA ILE A 59 5.82 -10.13 -0.90
C ILE A 59 6.41 -11.46 -1.38
N GLU A 60 7.25 -12.12 -0.57
CA GLU A 60 7.80 -13.42 -0.88
C GLU A 60 6.75 -14.54 -0.80
N SER A 61 5.62 -14.30 -0.17
CA SER A 61 4.53 -15.26 -0.05
C SER A 61 3.66 -15.20 -1.31
N PHE A 62 4.16 -15.79 -2.38
CA PHE A 62 3.56 -15.70 -3.71
C PHE A 62 2.08 -16.09 -3.74
N ASN A 63 1.72 -17.18 -3.05
CA ASN A 63 0.32 -17.63 -3.04
C ASN A 63 -0.63 -16.60 -2.45
N LYS A 64 -0.19 -15.89 -1.42
CA LYS A 64 -1.00 -14.83 -0.80
C LYS A 64 -1.09 -13.60 -1.70
N VAL A 65 0.00 -13.25 -2.37
CA VAL A 65 0.02 -12.14 -3.31
C VAL A 65 -0.90 -12.42 -4.48
N SER A 66 -0.87 -13.64 -5.03
CA SER A 66 -1.71 -14.01 -6.17
C SER A 66 -3.20 -14.05 -5.82
N SER A 67 -3.57 -14.14 -4.54
CA SER A 67 -4.97 -14.12 -4.10
C SER A 67 -5.53 -12.70 -3.94
N LEU A 68 -4.69 -11.68 -4.09
CA LEU A 68 -5.14 -10.29 -3.98
C LEU A 68 -6.00 -9.88 -5.18
N PRO A 69 -6.82 -8.82 -5.01
CA PRO A 69 -7.58 -8.27 -6.13
C PRO A 69 -6.66 -7.88 -7.30
N ARG A 70 -7.25 -7.84 -8.48
CA ARG A 70 -6.52 -7.42 -9.67
C ARG A 70 -6.19 -5.93 -9.60
N PHE A 71 -4.97 -5.57 -9.99
CA PHE A 71 -4.51 -4.18 -10.00
C PHE A 71 -4.15 -3.74 -11.42
N ASP A 72 -4.38 -2.44 -11.68
CA ASP A 72 -4.00 -1.85 -12.95
C ASP A 72 -2.51 -1.48 -12.98
N LEU A 73 -1.95 -1.15 -11.81
CA LEU A 73 -0.54 -0.78 -11.67
C LEU A 73 0.00 -1.29 -10.36
N ILE A 74 1.21 -1.84 -10.39
CA ILE A 74 1.95 -2.29 -9.19
C ILE A 74 3.29 -1.56 -9.17
N ILE A 75 3.56 -0.89 -8.08
CA ILE A 75 4.81 -0.13 -7.89
C ILE A 75 5.72 -0.81 -6.89
#